data_cc83ebacba8bfec4cf8137f461d61acd
#
_entry.id   cc83ebacba8bfec4cf8137f461d61acd
#
_cell.length_a   1.000
_cell.length_b   1.000
_cell.length_c   1.000
_cell.angle_alpha   90.00
_cell.angle_beta   90.00
_cell.angle_gamma   90.00
#
_symmetry.space_group_name_H-M   'P 1'
#
loop_
_entity.id
_entity.type
_entity.pdbx_description
1 polymer ?
#
loop_
_entity_poly.entity_id
_entity_poly.type
_entity_poly.pdbx_seq_one_letter_code
_entity_poly.pdbx_strand_id
1 'polypeptide(L)'
;MKSILITGANGFIGSFLVKAALEKGFRVTAGIRPTSDLSYLKGLPVTYLKMDLSDKASLAEVLMRQVCKSGYFDYVIHNAGITNTLRKQDYNTVNYQYTKNLVNVLVDCRCVPDKFIYMSSLASYGPLNEISMQPIREDDLPEPETLYGQSKLKAEQFLASQAGFPYLIFRPTGVYGPREKDYLVMYKMINRNVETYIGTSAQKLTFIYVEDLAQLIVKALDSDISRKSYFVTDGNQYSALEFSNIVKTILDKKTVKVVFPKTVVRAMAYVLEKMSRISGKTPTLNTERLKEISRKHYLCDSSPLFRDFGFEPDYDLTRGLQETIAWCKQEKWL
;
A
#
# COMPACT_ATOMS: atom_id res chain seq x y z
N MET A 1 15.85 23.83 -1.26
CA MET A 1 15.31 22.57 -0.67
C MET A 1 13.94 22.34 -1.28
N LYS A 2 13.77 21.25 -2.03
CA LYS A 2 12.48 20.91 -2.65
C LYS A 2 11.44 20.52 -1.60
N SER A 3 10.20 20.85 -1.88
CA SER A 3 9.04 20.64 -0.99
C SER A 3 8.18 19.48 -1.47
N ILE A 4 7.70 18.68 -0.53
CA ILE A 4 6.87 17.50 -0.84
C ILE A 4 5.64 17.44 0.04
N LEU A 5 4.48 17.17 -0.57
CA LEU A 5 3.26 16.81 0.11
C LEU A 5 3.07 15.31 0.08
N ILE A 6 2.90 14.68 1.24
CA ILE A 6 2.61 13.25 1.36
C ILE A 6 1.22 13.10 1.98
N THR A 7 0.22 12.63 1.23
CA THR A 7 -1.10 12.32 1.78
C THR A 7 -1.11 10.93 2.37
N GLY A 8 -1.94 10.69 3.40
CA GLY A 8 -1.90 9.43 4.15
C GLY A 8 -0.59 9.22 4.90
N ALA A 9 0.11 10.29 5.22
CA ALA A 9 1.42 10.33 5.85
C ALA A 9 1.48 9.61 7.21
N ASN A 10 0.39 9.60 7.96
CA ASN A 10 0.28 8.98 9.28
C ASN A 10 0.00 7.47 9.24
N GLY A 11 -0.23 6.90 8.05
CA GLY A 11 -0.44 5.45 7.86
C GLY A 11 0.85 4.64 7.90
N PHE A 12 0.73 3.31 7.74
CA PHE A 12 1.86 2.38 7.69
C PHE A 12 2.90 2.83 6.65
N ILE A 13 2.62 2.71 5.36
CA ILE A 13 3.55 3.09 4.28
C ILE A 13 3.88 4.59 4.36
N GLY A 14 2.88 5.44 4.62
CA GLY A 14 3.05 6.89 4.65
C GLY A 14 4.10 7.38 5.66
N SER A 15 4.20 6.74 6.83
CA SER A 15 5.19 7.11 7.84
C SER A 15 6.63 6.78 7.43
N PHE A 16 6.84 5.73 6.62
CA PHE A 16 8.15 5.41 6.03
C PHE A 16 8.48 6.33 4.85
N LEU A 17 7.49 6.70 4.03
CA LEU A 17 7.67 7.72 2.98
C LEU A 17 8.10 9.07 3.56
N VAL A 18 7.50 9.47 4.70
CA VAL A 18 7.90 10.69 5.41
C VAL A 18 9.36 10.59 5.88
N LYS A 19 9.75 9.47 6.49
CA LYS A 19 11.12 9.24 6.97
C LYS A 19 12.11 9.31 5.82
N ALA A 20 11.90 8.55 4.75
CA ALA A 20 12.76 8.52 3.56
C ALA A 20 12.87 9.90 2.90
N ALA A 21 11.77 10.66 2.80
CA ALA A 21 11.78 12.01 2.25
C ALA A 21 12.59 13.00 3.10
N LEU A 22 12.51 12.90 4.44
CA LEU A 22 13.33 13.69 5.36
C LEU A 22 14.81 13.35 5.24
N GLU A 23 15.17 12.07 5.19
CA GLU A 23 16.54 11.59 5.01
C GLU A 23 17.14 12.06 3.67
N LYS A 24 16.32 12.16 2.63
CA LYS A 24 16.72 12.74 1.33
C LYS A 24 16.88 14.28 1.37
N GLY A 25 16.49 14.92 2.46
CA GLY A 25 16.60 16.38 2.65
C GLY A 25 15.44 17.19 2.07
N PHE A 26 14.25 16.59 1.86
CA PHE A 26 13.06 17.32 1.44
C PHE A 26 12.42 18.07 2.61
N ARG A 27 11.76 19.20 2.31
CA ARG A 27 10.84 19.86 3.23
C ARG A 27 9.50 19.14 3.16
N VAL A 28 9.21 18.30 4.17
CA VAL A 28 8.04 17.41 4.16
C VAL A 28 6.82 18.09 4.78
N THR A 29 5.71 18.06 4.04
CA THR A 29 4.38 18.40 4.51
C THR A 29 3.53 17.12 4.57
N ALA A 30 3.13 16.74 5.76
CA ALA A 30 2.27 15.59 6.02
C ALA A 30 0.79 15.99 5.86
N GLY A 31 0.16 15.54 4.78
CA GLY A 31 -1.28 15.68 4.56
C GLY A 31 -2.06 14.69 5.42
N ILE A 32 -2.82 15.22 6.39
CA ILE A 32 -3.51 14.44 7.41
C ILE A 32 -4.98 14.86 7.53
N ARG A 33 -5.83 13.96 8.01
CA ARG A 33 -7.20 14.30 8.43
C ARG A 33 -7.18 14.92 9.83
N PRO A 34 -8.16 15.76 10.20
CA PRO A 34 -8.25 16.33 11.56
C PRO A 34 -8.21 15.29 12.68
N THR A 35 -8.73 14.08 12.42
CA THR A 35 -8.82 12.96 13.38
C THR A 35 -7.68 11.95 13.27
N SER A 36 -6.61 12.25 12.52
CA SER A 36 -5.47 11.32 12.32
C SER A 36 -4.72 11.09 13.61
N ASP A 37 -4.41 9.82 13.89
CA ASP A 37 -3.38 9.47 14.87
C ASP A 37 -1.99 9.83 14.31
N LEU A 38 -1.22 10.60 15.05
CA LEU A 38 0.08 11.11 14.65
C LEU A 38 1.25 10.40 15.34
N SER A 39 1.00 9.29 16.04
CA SER A 39 2.00 8.57 16.82
C SER A 39 3.28 8.24 16.03
N TYR A 40 3.14 7.85 14.77
CA TYR A 40 4.27 7.52 13.89
C TYR A 40 5.00 8.73 13.30
N LEU A 41 4.46 9.93 13.45
CA LEU A 41 5.06 11.18 12.96
C LEU A 41 5.58 12.06 14.08
N LYS A 42 5.35 11.66 15.34
CA LYS A 42 5.74 12.44 16.52
C LYS A 42 7.27 12.61 16.57
N GLY A 43 7.71 13.85 16.76
CA GLY A 43 9.15 14.19 16.86
C GLY A 43 9.85 14.33 15.51
N LEU A 44 9.19 14.07 14.38
CA LEU A 44 9.76 14.32 13.06
C LEU A 44 9.61 15.80 12.66
N PRO A 45 10.60 16.38 11.95
CA PRO A 45 10.57 17.79 11.52
C PRO A 45 9.67 17.96 10.29
N VAL A 46 8.36 17.76 10.46
CA VAL A 46 7.35 17.86 9.39
C VAL A 46 6.34 18.96 9.66
N THR A 47 5.84 19.56 8.59
CA THR A 47 4.67 20.45 8.66
C THR A 47 3.39 19.62 8.51
N TYR A 48 2.43 19.81 9.39
CA TYR A 48 1.12 19.15 9.27
C TYR A 48 0.16 20.01 8.48
N LEU A 49 -0.41 19.46 7.41
CA LEU A 49 -1.47 20.07 6.62
C LEU A 49 -2.77 19.28 6.82
N LYS A 50 -3.70 19.88 7.59
CA LYS A 50 -5.04 19.30 7.77
C LYS A 50 -5.83 19.51 6.48
N MET A 51 -6.23 18.43 5.83
CA MET A 51 -6.92 18.46 4.55
C MET A 51 -8.04 17.41 4.51
N ASP A 52 -9.16 17.80 3.93
CA ASP A 52 -10.29 16.92 3.66
C ASP A 52 -10.39 16.68 2.16
N LEU A 53 -10.02 15.48 1.73
CA LEU A 53 -10.08 15.09 0.32
C LEU A 53 -11.51 14.87 -0.19
N SER A 54 -12.52 14.85 0.69
CA SER A 54 -13.92 14.70 0.30
C SER A 54 -14.56 16.02 -0.15
N ASP A 55 -14.06 17.15 0.34
CA ASP A 55 -14.56 18.49 0.08
C ASP A 55 -13.59 19.28 -0.81
N LYS A 56 -13.94 19.44 -2.09
CA LYS A 56 -13.10 20.15 -3.06
C LYS A 56 -12.90 21.63 -2.70
N ALA A 57 -13.93 22.30 -2.17
CA ALA A 57 -13.85 23.71 -1.85
C ALA A 57 -12.88 23.94 -0.69
N SER A 58 -13.04 23.18 0.39
CA SER A 58 -12.13 23.21 1.54
C SER A 58 -10.71 22.82 1.14
N LEU A 59 -10.54 21.80 0.29
CA LEU A 59 -9.24 21.37 -0.21
C LEU A 59 -8.55 22.46 -1.03
N ALA A 60 -9.28 23.13 -1.92
CA ALA A 60 -8.77 24.25 -2.71
C ALA A 60 -8.31 25.41 -1.82
N GLU A 61 -9.12 25.79 -0.83
CA GLU A 61 -8.77 26.85 0.13
C GLU A 61 -7.47 26.52 0.90
N VAL A 62 -7.37 25.29 1.41
CA VAL A 62 -6.18 24.84 2.15
C VAL A 62 -4.93 24.83 1.28
N LEU A 63 -5.02 24.34 0.05
CA LEU A 63 -3.88 24.31 -0.88
C LEU A 63 -3.48 25.71 -1.33
N MET A 64 -4.43 26.59 -1.67
CA MET A 64 -4.13 27.98 -2.03
C MET A 64 -3.50 28.75 -0.89
N ARG A 65 -3.99 28.60 0.34
CA ARG A 65 -3.39 29.20 1.53
C ARG A 65 -1.95 28.71 1.73
N GLN A 66 -1.70 27.41 1.49
CA GLN A 66 -0.35 26.85 1.55
C GLN A 66 0.56 27.45 0.46
N VAL A 67 0.07 27.56 -0.77
CA VAL A 67 0.78 28.18 -1.90
C VAL A 67 1.16 29.63 -1.59
N CYS A 68 0.23 30.42 -1.06
CA CYS A 68 0.49 31.83 -0.67
C CYS A 68 1.55 31.94 0.44
N LYS A 69 1.62 30.95 1.35
CA LYS A 69 2.54 30.97 2.49
C LYS A 69 3.94 30.49 2.14
N SER A 70 4.08 29.46 1.31
CA SER A 70 5.33 28.70 1.17
C SER A 70 5.63 28.27 -0.28
N GLY A 71 4.85 28.72 -1.24
CA GLY A 71 4.96 28.30 -2.64
C GLY A 71 4.30 26.95 -2.92
N TYR A 72 4.43 26.51 -4.18
CA TYR A 72 3.93 25.22 -4.64
C TYR A 72 4.72 24.07 -4.02
N PHE A 73 4.10 22.88 -4.01
CA PHE A 73 4.83 21.66 -3.77
C PHE A 73 5.56 21.24 -5.05
N ASP A 74 6.87 21.01 -4.95
CA ASP A 74 7.62 20.43 -6.07
C ASP A 74 7.11 19.02 -6.36
N TYR A 75 6.77 18.27 -5.33
CA TYR A 75 6.33 16.89 -5.42
C TYR A 75 5.10 16.59 -4.58
N VAL A 76 4.26 15.69 -5.07
CA VAL A 76 3.13 15.14 -4.32
C VAL A 76 3.19 13.61 -4.35
N ILE A 77 3.19 12.97 -3.18
CA ILE A 77 2.98 11.53 -3.05
C ILE A 77 1.57 11.30 -2.50
N HIS A 78 0.68 10.80 -3.35
CA HIS A 78 -0.68 10.46 -2.95
C HIS A 78 -0.76 9.00 -2.49
N ASN A 79 -0.54 8.81 -1.19
CA ASN A 79 -0.59 7.50 -0.53
C ASN A 79 -1.89 7.31 0.28
N ALA A 80 -2.74 8.34 0.38
CA ALA A 80 -4.03 8.21 1.06
C ALA A 80 -4.94 7.21 0.35
N GLY A 81 -5.44 6.24 1.09
CA GLY A 81 -6.33 5.20 0.59
C GLY A 81 -6.78 4.27 1.71
N ILE A 82 -7.70 3.37 1.38
CA ILE A 82 -8.15 2.31 2.29
C ILE A 82 -8.06 0.95 1.61
N THR A 83 -7.60 -0.05 2.35
CA THR A 83 -7.51 -1.45 1.93
C THR A 83 -8.61 -2.31 2.54
N ASN A 84 -9.29 -1.81 3.59
CA ASN A 84 -10.36 -2.50 4.30
C ASN A 84 -11.39 -1.50 4.84
N THR A 85 -12.68 -1.82 4.73
CA THR A 85 -13.78 -0.97 5.21
C THR A 85 -15.03 -1.78 5.50
N LEU A 86 -15.92 -1.22 6.36
CA LEU A 86 -17.25 -1.77 6.62
C LEU A 86 -18.23 -1.52 5.47
N ARG A 87 -18.09 -0.39 4.77
CA ARG A 87 -19.02 0.03 3.72
C ARG A 87 -18.34 -0.11 2.36
N LYS A 88 -18.79 -1.05 1.55
CA LYS A 88 -18.19 -1.37 0.24
C LYS A 88 -18.04 -0.15 -0.69
N GLN A 89 -18.95 0.80 -0.62
CA GLN A 89 -18.89 2.05 -1.38
C GLN A 89 -17.68 2.93 -1.03
N ASP A 90 -17.15 2.82 0.20
CA ASP A 90 -16.01 3.63 0.64
C ASP A 90 -14.75 3.34 -0.18
N TYR A 91 -14.57 2.13 -0.73
CA TYR A 91 -13.46 1.86 -1.64
C TYR A 91 -13.46 2.82 -2.82
N ASN A 92 -14.60 2.96 -3.51
CA ASN A 92 -14.70 3.88 -4.64
C ASN A 92 -14.59 5.35 -4.19
N THR A 93 -15.20 5.71 -3.07
CA THR A 93 -15.18 7.08 -2.57
C THR A 93 -13.77 7.50 -2.18
N VAL A 94 -13.08 6.71 -1.35
CA VAL A 94 -11.77 7.10 -0.80
C VAL A 94 -10.65 6.91 -1.81
N ASN A 95 -10.60 5.76 -2.51
CA ASN A 95 -9.46 5.46 -3.40
C ASN A 95 -9.59 6.15 -4.77
N TYR A 96 -10.79 6.39 -5.26
CA TYR A 96 -11.01 7.01 -6.57
C TYR A 96 -11.47 8.47 -6.48
N GLN A 97 -12.63 8.75 -5.81
CA GLN A 97 -13.18 10.11 -5.83
C GLN A 97 -12.25 11.11 -5.11
N TYR A 98 -11.63 10.72 -4.00
CA TYR A 98 -10.70 11.61 -3.28
C TYR A 98 -9.42 11.85 -4.08
N THR A 99 -8.90 10.84 -4.79
CA THR A 99 -7.79 11.01 -5.74
C THR A 99 -8.18 12.00 -6.85
N LYS A 100 -9.36 11.82 -7.43
CA LYS A 100 -9.90 12.73 -8.45
C LYS A 100 -10.07 14.16 -7.93
N ASN A 101 -10.57 14.33 -6.70
CA ASN A 101 -10.70 15.63 -6.08
C ASN A 101 -9.35 16.33 -5.93
N LEU A 102 -8.35 15.61 -5.39
CA LEU A 102 -7.01 16.17 -5.22
C LEU A 102 -6.40 16.63 -6.56
N VAL A 103 -6.44 15.77 -7.57
CA VAL A 103 -5.87 16.08 -8.89
C VAL A 103 -6.60 17.25 -9.54
N ASN A 104 -7.93 17.26 -9.52
CA ASN A 104 -8.71 18.37 -10.09
C ASN A 104 -8.37 19.70 -9.37
N VAL A 105 -8.28 19.71 -8.05
CA VAL A 105 -7.95 20.93 -7.31
C VAL A 105 -6.51 21.39 -7.62
N LEU A 106 -5.54 20.49 -7.75
CA LEU A 106 -4.19 20.85 -8.17
C LEU A 106 -4.18 21.52 -9.57
N VAL A 107 -4.98 21.01 -10.49
CA VAL A 107 -5.12 21.58 -11.86
C VAL A 107 -5.87 22.89 -11.82
N ASP A 108 -7.04 22.93 -11.18
CA ASP A 108 -7.91 24.13 -11.14
C ASP A 108 -7.23 25.31 -10.45
N CYS A 109 -6.44 25.06 -9.40
CA CYS A 109 -5.65 26.05 -8.68
C CYS A 109 -4.29 26.36 -9.35
N ARG A 110 -3.98 25.79 -10.50
CA ARG A 110 -2.68 25.93 -11.19
C ARG A 110 -1.47 25.66 -10.29
N CYS A 111 -1.58 24.65 -9.43
CA CYS A 111 -0.53 24.23 -8.49
C CYS A 111 -0.13 22.76 -8.70
N VAL A 112 -0.10 22.34 -9.97
CA VAL A 112 0.36 21.02 -10.39
C VAL A 112 1.84 20.87 -10.02
N PRO A 113 2.25 19.81 -9.30
CA PRO A 113 3.64 19.58 -8.94
C PRO A 113 4.49 19.16 -10.16
N ASP A 114 5.82 19.24 -10.05
CA ASP A 114 6.73 18.70 -11.06
C ASP A 114 6.52 17.20 -11.23
N LYS A 115 6.17 16.49 -10.15
CA LYS A 115 5.86 15.07 -10.16
C LYS A 115 4.79 14.69 -9.13
N PHE A 116 3.82 13.92 -9.60
CA PHE A 116 2.76 13.34 -8.77
C PHE A 116 2.90 11.82 -8.72
N ILE A 117 3.19 11.26 -7.55
CA ILE A 117 3.25 9.81 -7.36
C ILE A 117 1.93 9.31 -6.77
N TYR A 118 1.34 8.32 -7.43
CA TYR A 118 0.14 7.62 -6.94
C TYR A 118 0.51 6.22 -6.44
N MET A 119 0.21 5.97 -5.17
CA MET A 119 0.36 4.64 -4.57
C MET A 119 -0.87 3.79 -4.90
N SER A 120 -0.73 2.98 -5.96
CA SER A 120 -1.73 1.99 -6.36
C SER A 120 -1.49 0.64 -5.66
N SER A 121 -1.77 -0.46 -6.31
CA SER A 121 -1.57 -1.83 -5.82
C SER A 121 -1.59 -2.80 -6.98
N LEU A 122 -0.89 -3.94 -6.87
CA LEU A 122 -1.05 -5.07 -7.80
C LEU A 122 -2.52 -5.52 -7.91
N ALA A 123 -3.31 -5.32 -6.86
CA ALA A 123 -4.74 -5.64 -6.88
C ALA A 123 -5.54 -4.90 -7.98
N SER A 124 -5.02 -3.78 -8.53
CA SER A 124 -5.64 -3.08 -9.65
C SER A 124 -5.64 -3.88 -10.95
N TYR A 125 -4.72 -4.83 -11.10
CA TYR A 125 -4.68 -5.77 -12.23
C TYR A 125 -5.51 -7.02 -11.98
N GLY A 126 -5.65 -7.44 -10.74
CA GLY A 126 -6.35 -8.67 -10.38
C GLY A 126 -5.48 -9.92 -10.58
N PRO A 127 -6.08 -11.09 -10.41
CA PRO A 127 -5.39 -12.38 -10.48
C PRO A 127 -5.31 -12.89 -11.92
N LEU A 128 -4.52 -12.25 -12.75
CA LEU A 128 -4.27 -12.71 -14.11
C LEU A 128 -3.37 -13.95 -14.12
N ASN A 129 -3.45 -14.73 -15.18
CA ASN A 129 -2.51 -15.84 -15.45
C ASN A 129 -2.51 -16.99 -14.41
N GLU A 130 -3.58 -17.20 -13.63
CA GLU A 130 -3.66 -18.29 -12.63
C GLU A 130 -3.48 -19.71 -13.23
N ILE A 131 -3.66 -19.89 -14.55
CA ILE A 131 -3.45 -21.16 -15.26
C ILE A 131 -2.01 -21.27 -15.76
N SER A 132 -1.52 -20.25 -16.46
CA SER A 132 -0.18 -20.23 -17.04
C SER A 132 0.92 -20.01 -16.00
N MET A 133 0.58 -19.41 -14.84
CA MET A 133 1.51 -19.02 -13.79
C MET A 133 2.63 -18.07 -14.28
N GLN A 134 2.38 -17.34 -15.38
CA GLN A 134 3.29 -16.32 -15.89
C GLN A 134 3.15 -15.03 -15.08
N PRO A 135 4.23 -14.28 -14.85
CA PRO A 135 4.15 -12.98 -14.21
C PRO A 135 3.20 -12.04 -14.95
N ILE A 136 2.41 -11.27 -14.20
CA ILE A 136 1.56 -10.20 -14.71
C ILE A 136 2.46 -9.09 -15.24
N ARG A 137 2.18 -8.61 -16.44
CA ARG A 137 2.92 -7.55 -17.13
C ARG A 137 2.10 -6.27 -17.21
N GLU A 138 2.77 -5.16 -17.44
CA GLU A 138 2.10 -3.84 -17.55
C GLU A 138 1.24 -3.69 -18.80
N ASP A 139 1.50 -4.50 -19.85
CA ASP A 139 0.73 -4.57 -21.09
C ASP A 139 -0.44 -5.58 -21.02
N ASP A 140 -0.56 -6.35 -19.94
CA ASP A 140 -1.72 -7.20 -19.71
C ASP A 140 -2.99 -6.36 -19.46
N LEU A 141 -4.14 -6.88 -19.85
CA LEU A 141 -5.42 -6.21 -19.59
C LEU A 141 -5.84 -6.40 -18.13
N PRO A 142 -6.06 -5.31 -17.36
CA PRO A 142 -6.43 -5.43 -15.97
C PRO A 142 -7.84 -5.99 -15.78
N GLU A 143 -7.98 -7.00 -14.88
CA GLU A 143 -9.26 -7.62 -14.51
C GLU A 143 -9.42 -7.72 -12.97
N PRO A 144 -9.52 -6.59 -12.24
CA PRO A 144 -9.61 -6.60 -10.79
C PRO A 144 -10.93 -7.19 -10.31
N GLU A 145 -10.86 -8.20 -9.44
CA GLU A 145 -12.03 -8.91 -8.89
C GLU A 145 -12.51 -8.33 -7.56
N THR A 146 -11.68 -7.55 -6.87
CA THR A 146 -12.05 -6.91 -5.60
C THR A 146 -12.47 -5.48 -5.80
N LEU A 147 -13.38 -4.99 -4.96
CA LEU A 147 -13.79 -3.58 -4.99
C LEU A 147 -12.61 -2.64 -4.70
N TYR A 148 -11.65 -3.09 -3.89
CA TYR A 148 -10.39 -2.38 -3.67
C TYR A 148 -9.60 -2.24 -4.98
N GLY A 149 -9.30 -3.35 -5.65
CA GLY A 149 -8.58 -3.34 -6.93
C GLY A 149 -9.29 -2.51 -7.99
N GLN A 150 -10.62 -2.67 -8.13
CA GLN A 150 -11.44 -1.86 -9.05
C GLN A 150 -11.34 -0.36 -8.77
N SER A 151 -11.34 0.04 -7.48
CA SER A 151 -11.22 1.44 -7.09
C SER A 151 -9.84 2.02 -7.41
N LYS A 152 -8.77 1.23 -7.24
CA LYS A 152 -7.41 1.61 -7.61
C LYS A 152 -7.26 1.74 -9.12
N LEU A 153 -7.76 0.77 -9.91
CA LEU A 153 -7.74 0.85 -11.36
C LEU A 153 -8.49 2.09 -11.91
N LYS A 154 -9.65 2.41 -11.36
CA LYS A 154 -10.39 3.63 -11.75
C LYS A 154 -9.57 4.90 -11.51
N ALA A 155 -8.83 4.98 -10.41
CA ALA A 155 -7.96 6.11 -10.13
C ALA A 155 -6.77 6.18 -11.10
N GLU A 156 -6.16 5.03 -11.45
CA GLU A 156 -5.11 4.95 -12.46
C GLU A 156 -5.59 5.42 -13.84
N GLN A 157 -6.75 4.92 -14.28
CA GLN A 157 -7.38 5.30 -15.55
C GLN A 157 -7.70 6.81 -15.59
N PHE A 158 -8.18 7.35 -14.47
CA PHE A 158 -8.42 8.79 -14.37
C PHE A 158 -7.10 9.59 -14.50
N LEU A 159 -6.03 9.18 -13.80
CA LEU A 159 -4.72 9.84 -13.93
C LEU A 159 -4.20 9.76 -15.37
N ALA A 160 -4.30 8.60 -16.01
CA ALA A 160 -3.87 8.40 -17.40
C ALA A 160 -4.64 9.29 -18.39
N SER A 161 -5.91 9.58 -18.10
CA SER A 161 -6.75 10.45 -18.94
C SER A 161 -6.43 11.95 -18.81
N GLN A 162 -5.67 12.36 -17.76
CA GLN A 162 -5.32 13.76 -17.59
C GLN A 162 -4.18 14.15 -18.54
N ALA A 163 -4.47 14.96 -19.53
CA ALA A 163 -3.45 15.43 -20.49
C ALA A 163 -2.39 16.29 -19.79
N GLY A 164 -1.11 15.98 -20.02
CA GLY A 164 0.01 16.75 -19.49
C GLY A 164 0.24 16.63 -17.96
N PHE A 165 -0.60 15.90 -17.23
CA PHE A 165 -0.42 15.72 -15.78
C PHE A 165 0.78 14.79 -15.49
N PRO A 166 1.78 15.19 -14.66
CA PRO A 166 3.05 14.49 -14.51
C PRO A 166 2.98 13.37 -13.47
N TYR A 167 2.23 12.29 -13.75
CA TYR A 167 2.06 11.19 -12.82
C TYR A 167 3.11 10.08 -12.97
N LEU A 168 3.39 9.41 -11.87
CA LEU A 168 3.94 8.05 -11.80
C LEU A 168 3.02 7.19 -10.93
N ILE A 169 2.75 5.96 -11.37
CA ILE A 169 1.90 5.02 -10.65
C ILE A 169 2.77 3.85 -10.18
N PHE A 170 2.78 3.58 -8.89
CA PHE A 170 3.43 2.40 -8.33
C PHE A 170 2.38 1.42 -7.82
N ARG A 171 2.51 0.15 -8.21
CA ARG A 171 1.64 -0.98 -7.87
C ARG A 171 2.40 -1.97 -6.99
N PRO A 172 2.60 -1.66 -5.69
CA PRO A 172 3.27 -2.59 -4.81
C PRO A 172 2.46 -3.88 -4.64
N THR A 173 3.18 -4.96 -4.42
CA THR A 173 2.68 -6.29 -4.05
C THR A 173 2.42 -6.35 -2.55
N GLY A 174 2.66 -7.48 -1.90
CA GLY A 174 2.55 -7.59 -0.44
C GLY A 174 3.58 -6.72 0.28
N VAL A 175 3.20 -5.52 0.73
CA VAL A 175 4.08 -4.66 1.52
C VAL A 175 4.09 -5.15 2.96
N TYR A 176 5.27 -5.43 3.50
CA TYR A 176 5.44 -5.88 4.88
C TYR A 176 6.53 -5.06 5.59
N GLY A 177 6.55 -5.12 6.92
CA GLY A 177 7.50 -4.37 7.74
C GLY A 177 6.92 -3.98 9.10
N PRO A 178 7.66 -3.22 9.91
CA PRO A 178 7.20 -2.67 11.17
C PRO A 178 5.90 -1.84 10.99
N ARG A 179 4.94 -1.97 11.92
CA ARG A 179 3.61 -1.29 11.91
C ARG A 179 2.56 -1.94 11.02
N GLU A 180 2.93 -2.93 10.21
CA GLU A 180 2.00 -3.68 9.38
C GLU A 180 1.14 -4.63 10.26
N LYS A 181 -0.19 -4.68 10.00
CA LYS A 181 -1.14 -5.41 10.85
C LYS A 181 -1.73 -6.66 10.20
N ASP A 182 -1.63 -6.78 8.90
CA ASP A 182 -2.28 -7.86 8.15
C ASP A 182 -1.57 -9.21 8.36
N TYR A 183 -0.23 -9.20 8.29
CA TYR A 183 0.58 -10.39 8.55
C TYR A 183 0.76 -10.68 10.05
N LEU A 184 0.46 -9.71 10.92
CA LEU A 184 0.57 -9.86 12.38
C LEU A 184 -0.27 -11.03 12.91
N VAL A 185 -1.44 -11.27 12.30
CA VAL A 185 -2.31 -12.40 12.69
C VAL A 185 -1.56 -13.73 12.54
N MET A 186 -0.86 -13.90 11.41
CA MET A 186 -0.07 -15.09 11.14
C MET A 186 1.13 -15.21 12.10
N TYR A 187 1.84 -14.11 12.36
CA TYR A 187 2.94 -14.10 13.35
C TYR A 187 2.44 -14.54 14.72
N LYS A 188 1.28 -14.03 15.18
CA LYS A 188 0.66 -14.44 16.46
C LYS A 188 0.27 -15.91 16.50
N MET A 189 -0.25 -16.45 15.40
CA MET A 189 -0.61 -17.87 15.33
C MET A 189 0.65 -18.75 15.40
N ILE A 190 1.69 -18.43 14.65
CA ILE A 190 2.96 -19.15 14.69
C ILE A 190 3.60 -19.06 16.10
N ASN A 191 3.56 -17.89 16.73
CA ASN A 191 4.06 -17.70 18.10
C ASN A 191 3.30 -18.57 19.12
N ARG A 192 2.04 -18.97 18.81
CA ARG A 192 1.22 -19.91 19.58
C ARG A 192 1.34 -21.36 19.10
N ASN A 193 2.38 -21.68 18.34
CA ASN A 193 2.65 -23.01 17.79
C ASN A 193 1.60 -23.52 16.79
N VAL A 194 0.86 -22.63 16.12
CA VAL A 194 -0.14 -22.97 15.10
C VAL A 194 0.21 -22.31 13.77
N GLU A 195 0.21 -23.10 12.70
CA GLU A 195 0.45 -22.65 11.33
C GLU A 195 -0.80 -22.89 10.48
N THR A 196 -1.40 -21.83 9.94
CA THR A 196 -2.70 -21.90 9.27
C THR A 196 -2.61 -21.63 7.78
N TYR A 197 -3.33 -22.43 6.99
CA TYR A 197 -3.44 -22.30 5.53
C TYR A 197 -4.89 -22.33 5.07
N ILE A 198 -5.17 -21.69 3.95
CA ILE A 198 -6.48 -21.70 3.29
C ILE A 198 -6.41 -22.55 2.02
N GLY A 199 -7.07 -23.71 2.05
CA GLY A 199 -7.00 -24.67 0.94
C GLY A 199 -5.64 -25.36 0.84
N THR A 200 -5.46 -26.16 -0.20
CA THR A 200 -4.28 -27.02 -0.38
C THR A 200 -3.34 -26.54 -1.50
N SER A 201 -3.69 -25.44 -2.18
CA SER A 201 -2.92 -24.98 -3.32
C SER A 201 -1.64 -24.26 -2.89
N ALA A 202 -0.53 -24.61 -3.51
CA ALA A 202 0.68 -23.81 -3.43
C ALA A 202 0.40 -22.40 -3.98
N GLN A 203 0.72 -21.38 -3.18
CA GLN A 203 0.63 -19.98 -3.61
C GLN A 203 2.02 -19.50 -4.04
N LYS A 204 2.06 -18.73 -5.12
CA LYS A 204 3.23 -17.97 -5.52
C LYS A 204 2.99 -16.50 -5.18
N LEU A 205 3.84 -15.95 -4.36
CA LEU A 205 3.70 -14.61 -3.77
C LEU A 205 4.94 -13.77 -4.06
N THR A 206 4.75 -12.47 -4.13
CA THR A 206 5.81 -11.47 -4.21
C THR A 206 5.61 -10.45 -3.09
N PHE A 207 6.71 -9.92 -2.60
CA PHE A 207 6.70 -8.96 -1.50
C PHE A 207 7.61 -7.78 -1.79
N ILE A 208 7.47 -6.73 -0.99
CA ILE A 208 8.42 -5.63 -0.89
C ILE A 208 8.48 -5.15 0.57
N TYR A 209 9.68 -4.98 1.09
CA TYR A 209 9.86 -4.40 2.42
C TYR A 209 9.53 -2.91 2.40
N VAL A 210 8.89 -2.42 3.45
CA VAL A 210 8.33 -1.06 3.45
C VAL A 210 9.39 0.04 3.34
N GLU A 211 10.60 -0.17 3.87
CA GLU A 211 11.69 0.81 3.73
C GLU A 211 12.22 0.85 2.30
N ASP A 212 12.40 -0.30 1.66
CA ASP A 212 12.78 -0.39 0.24
C ASP A 212 11.74 0.31 -0.65
N LEU A 213 10.45 0.05 -0.40
CA LEU A 213 9.38 0.76 -1.11
C LEU A 213 9.50 2.27 -0.93
N ALA A 214 9.72 2.74 0.30
CA ALA A 214 9.81 4.18 0.59
C ALA A 214 11.04 4.82 -0.09
N GLN A 215 12.19 4.17 -0.04
CA GLN A 215 13.41 4.63 -0.70
C GLN A 215 13.25 4.67 -2.23
N LEU A 216 12.66 3.64 -2.84
CA LEU A 216 12.33 3.62 -4.26
C LEU A 216 11.44 4.80 -4.66
N ILE A 217 10.35 5.03 -3.93
CA ILE A 217 9.41 6.11 -4.23
C ILE A 217 10.08 7.47 -4.15
N VAL A 218 10.93 7.68 -3.15
CA VAL A 218 11.68 8.94 -3.00
C VAL A 218 12.76 9.08 -4.09
N LYS A 219 13.44 7.98 -4.46
CA LYS A 219 14.41 7.96 -5.58
C LYS A 219 13.74 8.31 -6.92
N ALA A 220 12.51 7.83 -7.15
CA ALA A 220 11.76 8.10 -8.37
C ALA A 220 11.39 9.59 -8.56
N LEU A 221 11.40 10.40 -7.50
CA LEU A 221 11.14 11.84 -7.60
C LEU A 221 12.23 12.58 -8.39
N ASP A 222 13.46 12.11 -8.34
CA ASP A 222 14.60 12.73 -9.01
C ASP A 222 14.73 12.31 -10.49
N SER A 223 13.90 11.37 -10.97
CA SER A 223 13.96 10.89 -12.36
C SER A 223 13.22 11.84 -13.32
N ASP A 224 13.59 11.82 -14.60
CA ASP A 224 12.84 12.52 -15.66
C ASP A 224 11.62 11.72 -16.16
N ILE A 225 11.41 10.53 -15.61
CA ILE A 225 10.32 9.64 -16.02
C ILE A 225 8.98 10.19 -15.52
N SER A 226 8.01 10.21 -16.41
CA SER A 226 6.66 10.69 -16.14
C SER A 226 5.66 9.86 -16.96
N ARG A 227 4.40 9.82 -16.53
CA ARG A 227 3.27 9.16 -17.20
C ARG A 227 3.49 7.67 -17.44
N LYS A 228 4.13 7.01 -16.46
CA LYS A 228 4.39 5.58 -16.45
C LYS A 228 3.85 4.92 -15.19
N SER A 229 3.72 3.61 -15.23
CA SER A 229 3.32 2.79 -14.09
C SER A 229 4.25 1.59 -13.93
N TYR A 230 4.36 1.08 -12.70
CA TYR A 230 5.30 0.01 -12.38
C TYR A 230 4.74 -0.93 -11.32
N PHE A 231 4.94 -2.23 -11.49
CA PHE A 231 4.82 -3.18 -10.40
C PHE A 231 6.05 -3.08 -9.51
N VAL A 232 5.83 -3.24 -8.19
CA VAL A 232 6.89 -3.10 -7.19
C VAL A 232 7.00 -4.36 -6.35
N THR A 233 8.14 -5.04 -6.46
CA THR A 233 8.52 -6.23 -5.67
C THR A 233 9.97 -6.12 -5.27
N ASP A 234 10.45 -7.06 -4.43
CA ASP A 234 11.87 -7.24 -4.15
C ASP A 234 12.60 -8.06 -5.25
N GLY A 235 11.92 -8.40 -6.36
CA GLY A 235 12.46 -9.19 -7.46
C GLY A 235 12.40 -10.72 -7.25
N ASN A 236 12.03 -11.18 -6.06
CA ASN A 236 11.98 -12.59 -5.73
C ASN A 236 10.56 -13.15 -5.72
N GLN A 237 10.47 -14.48 -5.82
CA GLN A 237 9.21 -15.22 -5.75
C GLN A 237 9.25 -16.13 -4.52
N TYR A 238 8.15 -16.16 -3.78
CA TYR A 238 8.04 -16.91 -2.55
C TYR A 238 6.77 -17.76 -2.54
N SER A 239 6.78 -18.82 -1.74
CA SER A 239 5.57 -19.56 -1.40
C SER A 239 5.07 -19.17 -0.01
N ALA A 240 3.78 -19.40 0.26
CA ALA A 240 3.24 -19.24 1.61
C ALA A 240 3.96 -20.13 2.64
N LEU A 241 4.47 -21.28 2.20
CA LEU A 241 5.23 -22.19 3.06
C LEU A 241 6.61 -21.62 3.41
N GLU A 242 7.33 -21.05 2.44
CA GLU A 242 8.63 -20.38 2.69
C GLU A 242 8.46 -19.22 3.67
N PHE A 243 7.44 -18.38 3.45
CA PHE A 243 7.11 -17.29 4.37
C PHE A 243 6.91 -17.80 5.80
N SER A 244 6.07 -18.83 5.98
CA SER A 244 5.81 -19.44 7.28
C SER A 244 7.06 -20.07 7.90
N ASN A 245 7.92 -20.73 7.10
CA ASN A 245 9.14 -21.35 7.57
C ASN A 245 10.15 -20.31 8.08
N ILE A 246 10.31 -19.20 7.38
CA ILE A 246 11.16 -18.08 7.82
C ILE A 246 10.66 -17.54 9.17
N VAL A 247 9.35 -17.28 9.30
CA VAL A 247 8.75 -16.78 10.54
C VAL A 247 8.95 -17.79 11.70
N LYS A 248 8.78 -19.09 11.45
CA LYS A 248 9.02 -20.15 12.45
C LYS A 248 10.47 -20.16 12.92
N THR A 249 11.40 -20.03 12.00
CA THR A 249 12.84 -19.96 12.35
C THR A 249 13.15 -18.73 13.19
N ILE A 250 12.65 -17.56 12.83
CA ILE A 250 12.90 -16.30 13.59
C ILE A 250 12.27 -16.34 14.99
N LEU A 251 11.09 -16.99 15.11
CA LEU A 251 10.39 -17.12 16.39
C LEU A 251 10.87 -18.30 17.24
N ASP A 252 11.70 -19.18 16.67
CA ASP A 252 12.11 -20.47 17.26
C ASP A 252 10.90 -21.30 17.69
N LYS A 253 9.98 -21.57 16.74
CA LYS A 253 8.71 -22.28 17.00
C LYS A 253 8.59 -23.54 16.17
N LYS A 254 8.14 -24.60 16.83
CA LYS A 254 7.59 -25.81 16.16
C LYS A 254 6.07 -25.66 16.14
N THR A 255 5.46 -25.86 14.98
CA THR A 255 4.03 -25.58 14.77
C THR A 255 3.27 -26.82 14.35
N VAL A 256 1.99 -26.86 14.71
CA VAL A 256 1.02 -27.78 14.14
C VAL A 256 0.37 -27.10 12.92
N LYS A 257 0.41 -27.79 11.77
CA LYS A 257 -0.18 -27.29 10.53
C LYS A 257 -1.69 -27.54 10.52
N VAL A 258 -2.47 -26.47 10.33
CA VAL A 258 -3.92 -26.53 10.21
C VAL A 258 -4.33 -25.96 8.85
N VAL A 259 -5.04 -26.76 8.05
CA VAL A 259 -5.53 -26.37 6.72
C VAL A 259 -7.04 -26.20 6.79
N PHE A 260 -7.52 -24.99 6.57
CA PHE A 260 -8.95 -24.71 6.53
C PHE A 260 -9.49 -24.82 5.10
N PRO A 261 -10.58 -25.56 4.86
CA PRO A 261 -11.28 -25.54 3.59
C PRO A 261 -11.75 -24.12 3.23
N LYS A 262 -11.62 -23.74 1.95
CA LYS A 262 -12.04 -22.39 1.47
C LYS A 262 -13.51 -22.09 1.82
N THR A 263 -14.38 -23.10 1.81
CA THR A 263 -15.81 -22.96 2.16
C THR A 263 -16.00 -22.56 3.62
N VAL A 264 -15.24 -23.16 4.54
CA VAL A 264 -15.28 -22.83 5.98
C VAL A 264 -14.81 -21.40 6.21
N VAL A 265 -13.68 -21.02 5.60
CA VAL A 265 -13.15 -19.65 5.73
C VAL A 265 -14.11 -18.62 5.14
N ARG A 266 -14.81 -18.96 4.03
CA ARG A 266 -15.84 -18.08 3.44
C ARG A 266 -17.03 -17.87 4.38
N ALA A 267 -17.50 -18.95 5.03
CA ALA A 267 -18.57 -18.85 6.02
C ALA A 267 -18.15 -18.00 7.23
N MET A 268 -16.92 -18.20 7.73
CA MET A 268 -16.36 -17.39 8.82
C MET A 268 -16.24 -15.91 8.42
N ALA A 269 -15.72 -15.61 7.23
CA ALA A 269 -15.61 -14.23 6.72
C ALA A 269 -16.98 -13.55 6.64
N TYR A 270 -18.00 -14.26 6.17
CA TYR A 270 -19.37 -13.74 6.10
C TYR A 270 -19.96 -13.45 7.49
N VAL A 271 -19.77 -14.36 8.45
CA VAL A 271 -20.22 -14.14 9.84
C VAL A 271 -19.52 -12.96 10.46
N LEU A 272 -18.18 -12.88 10.34
CA LEU A 272 -17.41 -11.75 10.86
C LEU A 272 -17.81 -10.42 10.21
N GLU A 273 -18.10 -10.41 8.90
CA GLU A 273 -18.61 -9.22 8.21
C GLU A 273 -19.99 -8.77 8.73
N LYS A 274 -20.88 -9.71 9.05
CA LYS A 274 -22.17 -9.39 9.68
C LYS A 274 -22.02 -8.86 11.10
N MET A 275 -21.21 -9.51 11.92
CA MET A 275 -20.95 -9.08 13.30
C MET A 275 -20.27 -7.70 13.34
N SER A 276 -19.41 -7.41 12.40
CA SER A 276 -18.70 -6.12 12.30
C SER A 276 -19.64 -4.94 12.02
N ARG A 277 -20.74 -5.18 11.27
CA ARG A 277 -21.77 -4.16 11.03
C ARG A 277 -22.50 -3.77 12.32
N ILE A 278 -22.63 -4.70 13.28
CA ILE A 278 -23.25 -4.46 14.59
C ILE A 278 -22.25 -3.77 15.53
N SER A 279 -20.99 -4.23 15.54
CA SER A 279 -19.96 -3.72 16.43
C SER A 279 -19.33 -2.40 15.98
N GLY A 280 -19.54 -1.98 14.72
CA GLY A 280 -18.90 -0.81 14.13
C GLY A 280 -17.38 -0.95 13.90
N LYS A 281 -16.80 -2.14 14.14
CA LYS A 281 -15.36 -2.40 13.96
C LYS A 281 -15.11 -3.14 12.65
N THR A 282 -14.15 -2.67 11.86
CA THR A 282 -13.74 -3.34 10.61
C THR A 282 -13.12 -4.70 10.92
N PRO A 283 -13.63 -5.81 10.33
CA PRO A 283 -13.11 -7.14 10.59
C PRO A 283 -11.76 -7.32 9.87
N THR A 284 -10.85 -8.05 10.48
CA THR A 284 -9.56 -8.42 9.85
C THR A 284 -9.77 -9.31 8.62
N LEU A 285 -10.79 -10.17 8.65
CA LEU A 285 -11.17 -11.04 7.54
C LEU A 285 -12.60 -10.74 7.12
N ASN A 286 -12.80 -10.39 5.84
CA ASN A 286 -14.09 -10.23 5.19
C ASN A 286 -14.10 -10.92 3.82
N THR A 287 -15.23 -10.90 3.14
CA THR A 287 -15.40 -11.58 1.85
C THR A 287 -14.52 -11.00 0.74
N GLU A 288 -14.26 -9.70 0.72
CA GLU A 288 -13.37 -9.04 -0.24
C GLU A 288 -11.91 -9.43 0.00
N ARG A 289 -11.46 -9.37 1.26
CA ARG A 289 -10.11 -9.77 1.63
C ARG A 289 -9.84 -11.25 1.38
N LEU A 290 -10.84 -12.11 1.60
CA LEU A 290 -10.72 -13.53 1.32
C LEU A 290 -10.45 -13.80 -0.17
N LYS A 291 -11.03 -13.01 -1.09
CA LYS A 291 -10.73 -13.13 -2.51
C LYS A 291 -9.24 -12.90 -2.78
N GLU A 292 -8.63 -11.89 -2.16
CA GLU A 292 -7.20 -11.60 -2.30
C GLU A 292 -6.34 -12.72 -1.72
N ILE A 293 -6.47 -13.05 -0.44
CA ILE A 293 -5.58 -14.00 0.25
C ILE A 293 -5.72 -15.44 -0.20
N SER A 294 -6.81 -15.80 -0.93
CA SER A 294 -7.04 -17.16 -1.43
C SER A 294 -6.55 -17.40 -2.87
N ARG A 295 -5.93 -16.43 -3.50
CA ARG A 295 -5.37 -16.54 -4.86
C ARG A 295 -4.12 -17.40 -4.88
N LYS A 296 -3.93 -18.07 -6.02
CA LYS A 296 -2.77 -18.94 -6.22
C LYS A 296 -1.55 -18.18 -6.73
N HIS A 297 -1.78 -17.06 -7.38
CA HIS A 297 -0.76 -16.36 -8.15
C HIS A 297 -0.80 -14.87 -7.92
N TYR A 298 0.34 -14.32 -7.48
CA TYR A 298 0.60 -12.90 -7.31
C TYR A 298 2.02 -12.55 -7.80
N LEU A 299 2.41 -13.13 -8.95
CA LEU A 299 3.67 -12.78 -9.58
C LEU A 299 3.44 -11.63 -10.56
N CYS A 300 4.35 -10.67 -10.58
CA CYS A 300 4.36 -9.60 -11.57
C CYS A 300 5.78 -9.31 -12.03
N ASP A 301 5.91 -8.76 -13.23
CA ASP A 301 7.19 -8.37 -13.81
C ASP A 301 7.57 -6.96 -13.33
N SER A 302 8.54 -6.87 -12.42
CA SER A 302 9.12 -5.62 -11.95
C SER A 302 10.44 -5.25 -12.65
N SER A 303 10.85 -5.98 -13.69
CA SER A 303 12.07 -5.69 -14.44
C SER A 303 12.12 -4.27 -15.03
N PRO A 304 11.00 -3.70 -15.55
CA PRO A 304 10.99 -2.31 -16.01
C PRO A 304 11.33 -1.31 -14.91
N LEU A 305 10.88 -1.55 -13.68
CA LEU A 305 11.16 -0.70 -12.53
C LEU A 305 12.65 -0.72 -12.17
N PHE A 306 13.25 -1.90 -12.08
CA PHE A 306 14.68 -2.04 -11.76
C PHE A 306 15.56 -1.36 -12.80
N ARG A 307 15.24 -1.54 -14.09
CA ARG A 307 15.97 -0.92 -15.19
C ARG A 307 15.85 0.60 -15.18
N ASP A 308 14.63 1.13 -15.03
CA ASP A 308 14.34 2.55 -15.20
C ASP A 308 14.84 3.39 -14.02
N PHE A 309 14.86 2.83 -12.81
CA PHE A 309 15.30 3.54 -11.60
C PHE A 309 16.67 3.08 -11.07
N GLY A 310 17.28 2.04 -11.65
CA GLY A 310 18.51 1.45 -11.10
C GLY A 310 18.32 1.12 -9.61
N PHE A 311 17.18 0.51 -9.29
CA PHE A 311 16.80 0.20 -7.92
C PHE A 311 17.18 -1.25 -7.61
N GLU A 312 17.82 -1.44 -6.48
CA GLU A 312 18.14 -2.75 -5.92
C GLU A 312 17.59 -2.77 -4.50
N PRO A 313 16.68 -3.70 -4.16
CA PRO A 313 16.18 -3.84 -2.79
C PRO A 313 17.30 -4.23 -1.82
N ASP A 314 17.34 -3.57 -0.66
CA ASP A 314 18.30 -3.87 0.41
C ASP A 314 17.84 -5.07 1.26
N TYR A 315 16.57 -5.42 1.20
CA TYR A 315 15.93 -6.44 2.02
C TYR A 315 15.36 -7.57 1.17
N ASP A 316 15.84 -8.80 1.40
CA ASP A 316 15.08 -9.99 1.06
C ASP A 316 14.00 -10.29 2.12
N LEU A 317 13.16 -11.28 1.86
CA LEU A 317 12.07 -11.65 2.78
C LEU A 317 12.60 -12.07 4.16
N THR A 318 13.74 -12.73 4.24
CA THR A 318 14.31 -13.20 5.51
C THR A 318 14.76 -12.04 6.39
N ARG A 319 15.56 -11.13 5.84
CA ARG A 319 16.05 -9.95 6.56
C ARG A 319 14.89 -9.03 6.95
N GLY A 320 13.96 -8.76 6.04
CA GLY A 320 12.83 -7.90 6.34
C GLY A 320 11.90 -8.47 7.41
N LEU A 321 11.69 -9.80 7.43
CA LEU A 321 10.92 -10.46 8.49
C LEU A 321 11.64 -10.47 9.84
N GLN A 322 12.98 -10.58 9.86
CA GLN A 322 13.76 -10.44 11.09
C GLN A 322 13.53 -9.07 11.73
N GLU A 323 13.68 -8.00 10.97
CA GLU A 323 13.43 -6.63 11.43
C GLU A 323 11.98 -6.42 11.88
N THR A 324 11.02 -6.92 11.09
CA THR A 324 9.59 -6.80 11.39
C THR A 324 9.23 -7.49 12.71
N ILE A 325 9.70 -8.73 12.91
CA ILE A 325 9.40 -9.50 14.12
C ILE A 325 10.13 -8.94 15.34
N ALA A 326 11.37 -8.47 15.18
CA ALA A 326 12.09 -7.78 16.23
C ALA A 326 11.33 -6.54 16.72
N TRP A 327 10.86 -5.70 15.78
CA TRP A 327 10.02 -4.55 16.08
C TRP A 327 8.70 -4.96 16.78
N CYS A 328 8.01 -6.01 16.29
CA CYS A 328 6.78 -6.49 16.91
C CYS A 328 6.98 -6.96 18.36
N LYS A 329 8.12 -7.58 18.67
CA LYS A 329 8.48 -7.96 20.07
C LYS A 329 8.75 -6.73 20.92
N GLN A 330 9.50 -5.75 20.41
CA GLN A 330 9.82 -4.51 21.10
C GLN A 330 8.55 -3.72 21.45
N GLU A 331 7.62 -3.59 20.52
CA GLU A 331 6.34 -2.88 20.68
C GLU A 331 5.25 -3.72 21.38
N LYS A 332 5.59 -4.93 21.83
CA LYS A 332 4.67 -5.84 22.54
C LYS A 332 3.43 -6.23 21.68
N TRP A 333 3.64 -6.35 20.38
CA TRP A 333 2.62 -6.86 19.47
C TRP A 333 2.63 -8.39 19.39
N LEU A 334 3.78 -9.02 19.75
CA LEU A 334 4.01 -10.47 19.85
C LEU A 334 4.43 -10.88 21.26
#